data_b0d7317c4cb8e7ba1511d435a5b15b41
#
_entry.id   b0d7317c4cb8e7ba1511d435a5b15b41
#
_cell.length_a   1.000
_cell.length_b   1.000
_cell.length_c   1.000
_cell.angle_alpha   90.00
_cell.angle_beta   90.00
_cell.angle_gamma   90.00
#
_symmetry.space_group_name_H-M   'P 1'
#
loop_
_entity.id
_entity.type
_entity.pdbx_description
1 polymer ?
#
loop_
_entity_poly.entity_id
_entity_poly.type
_entity_poly.pdbx_seq_one_letter_code
_entity_poly.pdbx_strand_id
1 'polypeptide(L)'
;MSQSVRSAQTRRGIFKRAGSAVVTLAVLSTLGGCGLFGSKPAHEPTPLTEIKQALTVKQIWTASVGKAGAYSFAPVAVGNAVFAAGANGSIVRVDADTGATTWSTKAESNITAGPGSDGETTVVATHKGDVIAFDHDGKLAWKANAGSEVLTAPLVGRGLVVVRAINNRVTAFDSGTGSVRWSYSQPTSTLTLRTGTGMTFVGDREIITGFPGGKLVALDANTGNPLWVTPLSYPKGVTEVERVNDVTGSPVVFGRQVCGATFQGRVGCADVQTGNGLWAREFSSANGVTQDERVVAAVNTDGAVYAFNAADGSTLWQNDKLKYRDLSAPLSLGRVVVVGDKQGYLHFLSRDNGEFLARVKLSGAVSAQPILAGQTLVVQTRDGNIYGFRPE
;
A
#
# COMPACT_ATOMS: atom_id res chain seq x y z
N MET A 1 -41.60 -32.73 57.40
CA MET A 1 -41.88 -34.16 57.28
C MET A 1 -40.63 -34.74 56.60
N SER A 2 -39.74 -35.23 57.36
CA SER A 2 -39.59 -36.55 57.89
C SER A 2 -38.89 -37.47 56.91
N GLN A 3 -37.60 -37.72 57.14
CA GLN A 3 -36.95 -38.96 57.65
C GLN A 3 -36.57 -39.86 56.50
N SER A 4 -35.49 -40.62 56.42
CA SER A 4 -34.44 -41.07 57.40
C SER A 4 -33.47 -41.95 56.59
N VAL A 5 -32.15 -41.83 56.75
CA VAL A 5 -31.24 -42.66 57.57
C VAL A 5 -31.23 -44.20 57.31
N ARG A 6 -30.06 -44.72 56.95
CA ARG A 6 -29.25 -45.80 57.54
C ARG A 6 -28.32 -46.43 56.48
N SER A 7 -27.02 -46.35 56.57
CA SER A 7 -26.01 -47.05 57.40
C SER A 7 -25.95 -48.58 57.23
N ALA A 8 -24.80 -49.07 56.87
CA ALA A 8 -24.02 -50.15 57.56
C ALA A 8 -23.03 -50.72 56.55
N GLN A 9 -21.76 -50.63 56.76
CA GLN A 9 -20.82 -51.43 57.55
C GLN A 9 -20.23 -52.65 56.82
N THR A 10 -18.96 -52.55 56.58
CA THR A 10 -17.83 -53.47 56.91
C THR A 10 -17.85 -54.92 56.42
N ARG A 11 -16.80 -55.27 55.69
CA ARG A 11 -15.92 -56.41 56.04
C ARG A 11 -14.54 -56.34 55.38
N ARG A 12 -13.56 -56.46 56.22
CA ARG A 12 -12.11 -56.66 55.98
C ARG A 12 -11.85 -58.01 55.31
N GLY A 13 -10.87 -58.01 54.41
CA GLY A 13 -10.23 -59.22 53.92
C GLY A 13 -8.79 -58.91 53.47
N ILE A 14 -7.87 -59.32 54.31
CA ILE A 14 -6.41 -59.28 54.12
C ILE A 14 -6.05 -60.46 53.21
N PHE A 15 -5.18 -60.26 52.20
CA PHE A 15 -4.03 -61.15 51.99
C PHE A 15 -3.11 -60.67 50.83
N LYS A 16 -1.88 -60.37 51.24
CA LYS A 16 -0.53 -60.74 50.74
C LYS A 16 -0.09 -60.28 49.31
N ARG A 17 0.90 -59.42 49.37
CA ARG A 17 2.22 -59.38 48.72
C ARG A 17 2.50 -60.40 47.58
N ALA A 18 2.86 -59.91 46.40
CA ALA A 18 4.12 -60.18 45.70
C ALA A 18 4.06 -59.52 44.29
N GLY A 19 5.19 -58.98 43.81
CA GLY A 19 5.41 -58.70 42.43
C GLY A 19 5.78 -57.24 42.10
N SER A 20 7.00 -56.92 42.49
CA SER A 20 7.75 -55.75 42.09
C SER A 20 7.93 -55.62 40.57
N ALA A 21 8.11 -54.38 40.18
CA ALA A 21 8.91 -53.88 39.06
C ALA A 21 8.43 -54.24 37.66
N VAL A 22 8.11 -53.21 36.96
CA VAL A 22 8.21 -52.88 35.55
C VAL A 22 6.96 -52.04 35.12
N VAL A 23 6.84 -50.80 35.55
CA VAL A 23 6.08 -49.75 34.84
C VAL A 23 6.61 -48.39 35.30
N THR A 24 7.83 -48.09 34.92
CA THR A 24 8.39 -46.74 35.09
C THR A 24 9.33 -46.43 33.92
N LEU A 25 8.80 -46.50 32.68
CA LEU A 25 9.54 -46.01 31.51
C LEU A 25 8.61 -45.80 30.30
N ALA A 26 7.53 -45.00 30.44
CA ALA A 26 6.69 -44.67 29.30
C ALA A 26 5.88 -43.38 29.48
N VAL A 27 6.42 -42.33 30.17
CA VAL A 27 5.75 -41.00 30.28
C VAL A 27 6.78 -39.86 30.18
N LEU A 28 7.72 -39.96 29.27
CA LEU A 28 8.67 -38.85 29.01
C LEU A 28 8.91 -38.61 27.51
N SER A 29 7.92 -38.77 26.65
CA SER A 29 8.09 -38.51 25.22
C SER A 29 6.92 -37.74 24.56
N THR A 30 6.17 -36.91 25.28
CA THR A 30 5.10 -36.08 24.68
C THR A 30 5.20 -34.59 24.98
N LEU A 31 6.39 -34.06 25.24
CA LEU A 31 6.63 -32.62 25.43
C LEU A 31 7.59 -32.00 24.39
N GLY A 32 7.62 -32.58 23.19
CA GLY A 32 8.46 -32.08 22.07
C GLY A 32 7.67 -31.65 20.83
N GLY A 33 6.42 -31.23 20.95
CA GLY A 33 5.54 -30.97 19.80
C GLY A 33 4.95 -29.58 19.66
N CYS A 34 5.58 -28.53 20.17
CA CYS A 34 5.13 -27.14 20.00
C CYS A 34 6.24 -26.29 19.37
N GLY A 35 6.53 -26.48 18.09
CA GLY A 35 7.56 -25.65 17.45
C GLY A 35 7.70 -25.79 15.93
N LEU A 36 6.76 -26.42 15.22
CA LEU A 36 6.93 -26.67 13.77
C LEU A 36 5.72 -26.33 12.89
N PHE A 37 4.79 -25.48 13.36
CA PHE A 37 3.75 -24.92 12.49
C PHE A 37 3.97 -23.43 12.27
N GLY A 38 5.13 -23.06 11.75
CA GLY A 38 5.22 -21.86 10.92
C GLY A 38 4.40 -22.18 9.67
N SER A 39 3.26 -21.53 9.46
CA SER A 39 2.50 -21.64 8.22
C SER A 39 3.43 -21.26 7.06
N LYS A 40 3.85 -22.27 6.27
CA LYS A 40 4.52 -21.98 5.00
C LYS A 40 3.61 -21.05 4.21
N PRO A 41 4.13 -20.01 3.56
CA PRO A 41 3.31 -19.20 2.67
C PRO A 41 2.66 -20.12 1.65
N ALA A 42 1.41 -19.85 1.27
CA ALA A 42 0.65 -20.66 0.34
C ALA A 42 1.40 -20.87 -1.00
N HIS A 43 2.27 -19.94 -1.34
CA HIS A 43 3.15 -19.99 -2.51
C HIS A 43 4.54 -19.45 -2.16
N GLU A 44 5.57 -20.12 -2.63
CA GLU A 44 6.95 -19.64 -2.52
C GLU A 44 7.24 -18.59 -3.62
N PRO A 45 8.02 -17.53 -3.31
CA PRO A 45 8.44 -16.58 -4.31
C PRO A 45 9.19 -17.24 -5.46
N THR A 46 8.81 -16.92 -6.69
CA THR A 46 9.51 -17.45 -7.88
C THR A 46 11.01 -17.15 -7.79
N PRO A 47 11.89 -18.15 -7.96
CA PRO A 47 13.33 -17.95 -7.97
C PRO A 47 13.74 -16.95 -9.05
N LEU A 48 14.68 -16.07 -8.73
CA LEU A 48 15.19 -15.11 -9.69
C LEU A 48 16.13 -15.80 -10.68
N THR A 49 15.88 -15.61 -11.96
CA THR A 49 16.78 -16.04 -13.03
C THR A 49 17.92 -15.03 -13.22
N GLU A 50 19.06 -15.48 -13.70
CA GLU A 50 20.10 -14.59 -14.19
C GLU A 50 19.58 -13.74 -15.34
N ILE A 51 19.97 -12.48 -15.38
CA ILE A 51 19.63 -11.54 -16.43
C ILE A 51 20.88 -10.93 -17.05
N LYS A 52 20.88 -10.74 -18.35
CA LYS A 52 21.88 -9.90 -19.00
C LYS A 52 21.46 -8.44 -18.82
N GLN A 53 22.21 -7.70 -18.00
CA GLN A 53 21.93 -6.28 -17.79
C GLN A 53 22.12 -5.51 -19.10
N ALA A 54 21.07 -4.78 -19.51
CA ALA A 54 21.05 -3.91 -20.68
C ALA A 54 20.79 -2.44 -20.32
N LEU A 55 20.68 -2.14 -19.00
CA LEU A 55 20.50 -0.82 -18.44
C LEU A 55 21.47 -0.65 -17.26
N THR A 56 22.23 0.43 -17.25
CA THR A 56 23.03 0.83 -16.08
C THR A 56 22.15 1.58 -15.10
N VAL A 57 22.13 1.16 -13.85
CA VAL A 57 21.41 1.83 -12.77
C VAL A 57 22.40 2.25 -11.70
N LYS A 58 22.73 3.55 -11.69
CA LYS A 58 23.68 4.10 -10.74
C LYS A 58 22.98 4.58 -9.48
N GLN A 59 23.35 4.04 -8.33
CA GLN A 59 22.97 4.61 -7.04
C GLN A 59 23.80 5.87 -6.81
N ILE A 60 23.14 7.01 -6.57
CA ILE A 60 23.80 8.30 -6.43
C ILE A 60 23.87 8.74 -4.96
N TRP A 61 22.90 8.35 -4.14
CA TRP A 61 22.88 8.63 -2.71
C TRP A 61 22.03 7.63 -1.92
N THR A 62 22.19 7.67 -0.60
CA THR A 62 21.33 6.98 0.37
C THR A 62 21.07 7.91 1.55
N ALA A 63 19.83 7.97 2.00
CA ALA A 63 19.38 8.61 3.22
C ALA A 63 18.58 7.63 4.07
N SER A 64 18.16 8.02 5.27
CA SER A 64 17.32 7.17 6.11
C SER A 64 16.29 8.00 6.86
N VAL A 65 15.15 7.37 7.19
CA VAL A 65 14.07 8.02 7.94
C VAL A 65 13.67 7.18 9.15
N GLY A 66 13.10 6.09 9.01
CA GLY A 66 12.61 5.21 10.07
C GLY A 66 11.90 4.02 9.44
N LYS A 67 11.86 2.90 10.15
CA LYS A 67 11.24 1.68 9.64
C LYS A 67 9.75 1.90 9.33
N ALA A 68 9.27 1.29 8.28
CA ALA A 68 7.86 1.34 7.89
C ALA A 68 6.94 0.49 8.79
N GLY A 69 7.50 -0.46 9.55
CA GLY A 69 6.71 -1.35 10.40
C GLY A 69 5.74 -2.21 9.57
N ALA A 70 4.47 -2.21 9.95
CA ALA A 70 3.40 -2.93 9.23
C ALA A 70 2.83 -2.15 8.04
N TYR A 71 3.23 -0.89 7.85
CA TYR A 71 2.65 0.03 6.87
C TYR A 71 3.55 0.19 5.64
N SER A 72 3.02 0.86 4.62
CA SER A 72 3.76 1.23 3.42
C SER A 72 3.83 2.75 3.33
N PHE A 73 5.04 3.29 3.30
CA PHE A 73 5.29 4.71 3.18
C PHE A 73 5.97 4.99 1.85
N ALA A 74 5.21 5.54 0.90
CA ALA A 74 5.77 6.03 -0.34
C ALA A 74 6.34 7.44 -0.10
N PRO A 75 7.56 7.72 -0.55
CA PRO A 75 8.05 9.09 -0.52
C PRO A 75 7.23 9.96 -1.48
N VAL A 76 7.26 11.27 -1.28
CA VAL A 76 6.63 12.27 -2.15
C VAL A 76 7.68 13.24 -2.65
N ALA A 77 7.62 13.57 -3.94
CA ALA A 77 8.50 14.54 -4.57
C ALA A 77 7.77 15.84 -4.89
N VAL A 78 8.38 16.97 -4.55
CA VAL A 78 7.91 18.29 -4.93
C VAL A 78 9.12 19.09 -5.44
N GLY A 79 9.15 19.34 -6.74
CA GLY A 79 10.35 19.92 -7.37
C GLY A 79 11.57 19.03 -7.13
N ASN A 80 12.63 19.60 -6.54
CA ASN A 80 13.86 18.89 -6.17
C ASN A 80 13.87 18.40 -4.71
N ALA A 81 12.75 18.46 -3.99
CA ALA A 81 12.64 17.98 -2.63
C ALA A 81 11.93 16.62 -2.59
N VAL A 82 12.43 15.71 -1.78
CA VAL A 82 11.81 14.42 -1.46
C VAL A 82 11.45 14.41 0.02
N PHE A 83 10.21 14.08 0.30
CA PHE A 83 9.69 13.91 1.65
C PHE A 83 9.49 12.42 1.92
N ALA A 84 9.96 11.93 3.04
CA ALA A 84 9.81 10.54 3.45
C ALA A 84 9.43 10.45 4.93
N ALA A 85 8.76 9.36 5.30
CA ALA A 85 8.30 9.15 6.66
C ALA A 85 8.47 7.69 7.10
N GLY A 86 8.58 7.46 8.41
CA GLY A 86 8.65 6.16 9.04
C GLY A 86 7.60 5.98 10.12
N ALA A 87 7.19 4.74 10.40
CA ALA A 87 6.09 4.42 11.33
C ALA A 87 6.30 4.96 12.76
N ASN A 88 7.55 5.21 13.14
CA ASN A 88 7.90 5.79 14.44
C ASN A 88 7.63 7.31 14.53
N GLY A 89 7.04 7.91 13.50
CA GLY A 89 6.75 9.34 13.41
C GLY A 89 7.87 10.20 12.83
N SER A 90 9.02 9.63 12.47
CA SER A 90 10.12 10.38 11.84
C SER A 90 9.71 10.82 10.44
N ILE A 91 10.03 12.06 10.08
CA ILE A 91 9.79 12.66 8.77
C ILE A 91 11.07 13.39 8.37
N VAL A 92 11.48 13.25 7.11
CA VAL A 92 12.65 13.93 6.56
C VAL A 92 12.32 14.59 5.23
N ARG A 93 12.94 15.73 4.97
CA ARG A 93 13.05 16.35 3.66
C ARG A 93 14.49 16.22 3.20
N VAL A 94 14.68 15.65 2.01
CA VAL A 94 16.00 15.49 1.40
C VAL A 94 16.01 16.13 0.02
N ASP A 95 17.18 16.58 -0.39
CA ASP A 95 17.44 17.04 -1.75
C ASP A 95 17.50 15.84 -2.71
N ALA A 96 16.78 15.89 -3.81
CA ALA A 96 16.64 14.77 -4.74
C ALA A 96 17.93 14.43 -5.52
N ASP A 97 18.82 15.40 -5.72
CA ASP A 97 20.06 15.18 -6.48
C ASP A 97 21.18 14.65 -5.60
N THR A 98 21.25 15.09 -4.35
CA THR A 98 22.36 14.83 -3.45
C THR A 98 22.06 13.90 -2.29
N GLY A 99 20.77 13.73 -1.95
CA GLY A 99 20.31 13.00 -0.76
C GLY A 99 20.59 13.75 0.56
N ALA A 100 21.06 15.00 0.49
CA ALA A 100 21.30 15.80 1.68
C ALA A 100 20.00 16.11 2.42
N THR A 101 19.98 15.85 3.73
CA THR A 101 18.82 16.15 4.58
C THR A 101 18.73 17.65 4.80
N THR A 102 17.64 18.28 4.32
CA THR A 102 17.38 19.69 4.54
C THR A 102 16.83 19.93 5.94
N TRP A 103 15.87 19.11 6.37
CA TRP A 103 15.36 19.08 7.74
C TRP A 103 14.88 17.66 8.11
N SER A 104 14.81 17.43 9.40
CA SER A 104 14.26 16.22 10.00
C SER A 104 13.39 16.61 11.18
N THR A 105 12.21 16.01 11.29
CA THR A 105 11.27 16.25 12.39
C THR A 105 10.64 14.94 12.84
N LYS A 106 9.88 15.00 13.93
CA LYS A 106 9.19 13.82 14.45
C LYS A 106 7.79 14.18 14.92
N ALA A 107 6.80 13.45 14.44
CA ALA A 107 5.48 13.44 15.04
C ALA A 107 5.56 12.83 16.46
N GLU A 108 4.78 13.35 17.40
CA GLU A 108 4.74 12.85 18.78
C GLU A 108 4.08 11.46 18.92
N SER A 109 3.57 10.93 17.82
CA SER A 109 2.86 9.65 17.75
C SER A 109 3.43 8.77 16.64
N ASN A 110 3.21 7.46 16.76
CA ASN A 110 3.39 6.55 15.63
C ASN A 110 2.37 6.89 14.54
N ILE A 111 2.85 6.88 13.30
CA ILE A 111 2.04 7.20 12.12
C ILE A 111 1.76 5.95 11.28
N THR A 112 0.67 5.99 10.56
CA THR A 112 0.21 4.89 9.69
C THR A 112 0.16 5.28 8.22
N ALA A 113 0.21 6.59 7.93
CA ALA A 113 0.10 7.12 6.58
C ALA A 113 0.89 8.41 6.39
N GLY A 114 1.36 8.61 5.18
CA GLY A 114 2.12 9.78 4.75
C GLY A 114 3.54 9.42 4.27
N PRO A 115 4.35 10.45 3.96
CA PRO A 115 3.96 11.85 3.94
C PRO A 115 3.09 12.21 2.74
N GLY A 116 2.26 13.25 2.88
CA GLY A 116 1.75 14.05 1.80
C GLY A 116 2.40 15.43 1.88
N SER A 117 2.77 16.04 0.78
CA SER A 117 3.39 17.37 0.80
C SER A 117 3.17 18.12 -0.51
N ASP A 118 3.08 19.45 -0.42
CA ASP A 118 3.15 20.37 -1.54
C ASP A 118 4.42 21.26 -1.49
N GLY A 119 5.32 20.97 -0.54
CA GLY A 119 6.55 21.72 -0.31
C GLY A 119 6.42 22.75 0.80
N GLU A 120 5.26 23.35 1.00
CA GLU A 120 4.94 24.30 2.07
C GLU A 120 4.36 23.60 3.30
N THR A 121 3.47 22.65 3.07
CA THR A 121 2.83 21.84 4.12
C THR A 121 3.15 20.39 3.93
N THR A 122 3.66 19.73 4.98
CA THR A 122 3.91 18.28 5.01
C THR A 122 3.00 17.63 6.05
N VAL A 123 2.28 16.59 5.67
CA VAL A 123 1.23 16.00 6.51
C VAL A 123 1.41 14.49 6.66
N VAL A 124 1.23 14.01 7.86
CA VAL A 124 1.17 12.58 8.20
C VAL A 124 -0.09 12.28 9.00
N ALA A 125 -0.47 11.01 9.07
CA ALA A 125 -1.66 10.62 9.82
C ALA A 125 -1.45 9.34 10.65
N THR A 126 -2.34 9.12 11.62
CA THR A 126 -2.25 8.05 12.63
C THR A 126 -3.40 7.06 12.53
N HIS A 127 -3.27 5.92 13.24
CA HIS A 127 -4.34 4.93 13.38
C HIS A 127 -5.56 5.45 14.17
N LYS A 128 -5.40 6.53 14.94
CA LYS A 128 -6.51 7.20 15.66
C LYS A 128 -7.20 8.25 14.80
N GLY A 129 -6.72 8.45 13.57
CA GLY A 129 -7.24 9.46 12.66
C GLY A 129 -6.63 10.85 12.86
N ASP A 130 -5.62 11.01 13.73
CA ASP A 130 -4.95 12.31 13.85
C ASP A 130 -4.24 12.65 12.55
N VAL A 131 -4.42 13.89 12.13
CA VAL A 131 -3.79 14.52 10.97
C VAL A 131 -2.84 15.57 11.52
N ILE A 132 -1.56 15.40 11.24
CA ILE A 132 -0.49 16.22 11.81
C ILE A 132 0.25 16.93 10.67
N ALA A 133 0.20 18.24 10.65
CA ALA A 133 0.82 19.07 9.64
C ALA A 133 2.04 19.80 10.16
N PHE A 134 3.06 19.85 9.31
CA PHE A 134 4.32 20.57 9.52
C PHE A 134 4.48 21.61 8.43
N ASP A 135 5.08 22.75 8.77
CA ASP A 135 5.40 23.82 7.84
C ASP A 135 6.64 23.47 6.97
N HIS A 136 7.04 24.40 6.11
CA HIS A 136 8.17 24.22 5.20
C HIS A 136 9.54 24.00 5.90
N ASP A 137 9.64 24.41 7.17
CA ASP A 137 10.83 24.20 8.02
C ASP A 137 10.74 22.88 8.83
N GLY A 138 9.65 22.13 8.72
CA GLY A 138 9.42 20.91 9.51
C GLY A 138 8.95 21.18 10.94
N LYS A 139 8.49 22.40 11.25
CA LYS A 139 7.88 22.72 12.55
C LYS A 139 6.40 22.34 12.55
N LEU A 140 5.89 21.91 13.70
CA LEU A 140 4.47 21.60 13.84
C LEU A 140 3.62 22.86 13.57
N ALA A 141 2.76 22.76 12.55
CA ALA A 141 1.83 23.83 12.18
C ALA A 141 0.48 23.68 12.87
N TRP A 142 -0.15 22.53 12.71
CA TRP A 142 -1.44 22.22 13.32
C TRP A 142 -1.69 20.73 13.47
N LYS A 143 -2.70 20.38 14.26
CA LYS A 143 -3.24 19.01 14.42
C LYS A 143 -4.75 19.06 14.23
N ALA A 144 -5.30 18.06 13.54
CA ALA A 144 -6.73 17.84 13.35
C ALA A 144 -7.04 16.33 13.48
N ASN A 145 -8.31 15.94 13.31
CA ASN A 145 -8.67 14.52 13.35
C ASN A 145 -9.69 14.18 12.26
N ALA A 146 -9.44 13.12 11.51
CA ALA A 146 -10.30 12.62 10.42
C ALA A 146 -11.43 11.69 10.91
N GLY A 147 -11.52 11.43 12.21
CA GLY A 147 -12.58 10.63 12.84
C GLY A 147 -12.44 9.11 12.72
N SER A 148 -11.44 8.61 11.98
CA SER A 148 -11.14 7.18 11.85
C SER A 148 -9.71 6.98 11.35
N GLU A 149 -9.19 5.76 11.45
CA GLU A 149 -7.85 5.39 11.00
C GLU A 149 -7.57 5.82 9.56
N VAL A 150 -6.36 6.30 9.31
CA VAL A 150 -5.87 6.70 7.99
C VAL A 150 -4.72 5.78 7.58
N LEU A 151 -4.85 5.14 6.42
CA LEU A 151 -3.84 4.24 5.84
C LEU A 151 -3.28 4.76 4.51
N THR A 152 -3.83 5.87 4.02
CA THR A 152 -3.45 6.48 2.75
C THR A 152 -2.74 7.80 3.01
N ALA A 153 -1.65 8.03 2.31
CA ALA A 153 -0.97 9.33 2.38
C ALA A 153 -1.96 10.48 2.10
N PRO A 154 -1.98 11.53 2.92
CA PRO A 154 -2.77 12.72 2.65
C PRO A 154 -2.42 13.32 1.29
N LEU A 155 -3.41 13.80 0.55
CA LEU A 155 -3.20 14.58 -0.65
C LEU A 155 -3.11 16.05 -0.26
N VAL A 156 -1.95 16.68 -0.49
CA VAL A 156 -1.68 18.06 -0.08
C VAL A 156 -1.46 18.92 -1.32
N GLY A 157 -2.07 20.09 -1.32
CA GLY A 157 -1.92 21.08 -2.39
C GLY A 157 -3.14 21.98 -2.52
N ARG A 158 -3.00 23.09 -3.24
CA ARG A 158 -4.12 24.01 -3.55
C ARG A 158 -4.81 24.59 -2.31
N GLY A 159 -4.06 24.77 -1.24
CA GLY A 159 -4.61 25.23 0.03
C GLY A 159 -5.43 24.19 0.78
N LEU A 160 -5.35 22.92 0.38
CA LEU A 160 -6.07 21.81 0.99
C LEU A 160 -5.13 20.69 1.48
N VAL A 161 -5.55 20.05 2.56
CA VAL A 161 -5.07 18.74 2.99
C VAL A 161 -6.26 17.80 2.95
N VAL A 162 -6.24 16.85 2.02
CA VAL A 162 -7.34 15.89 1.82
C VAL A 162 -6.93 14.54 2.36
N VAL A 163 -7.72 14.01 3.27
CA VAL A 163 -7.46 12.75 3.98
C VAL A 163 -8.60 11.78 3.74
N ARG A 164 -8.26 10.55 3.41
CA ARG A 164 -9.22 9.45 3.33
C ARG A 164 -9.02 8.49 4.49
N ALA A 165 -10.05 8.31 5.28
CA ALA A 165 -10.08 7.35 6.38
C ALA A 165 -10.68 5.99 5.97
N ILE A 166 -10.41 4.93 6.74
CA ILE A 166 -10.86 3.56 6.42
C ILE A 166 -12.38 3.38 6.45
N ASN A 167 -13.12 4.31 7.06
CA ASN A 167 -14.58 4.35 7.05
C ASN A 167 -15.15 4.96 5.76
N ASN A 168 -14.34 5.08 4.69
CA ASN A 168 -14.67 5.67 3.40
C ASN A 168 -15.06 7.15 3.44
N ARG A 169 -14.72 7.85 4.50
CA ARG A 169 -14.87 9.31 4.56
C ARG A 169 -13.61 9.97 3.98
N VAL A 170 -13.84 10.93 3.08
CA VAL A 170 -12.84 11.86 2.59
C VAL A 170 -13.11 13.19 3.25
N THR A 171 -12.12 13.75 3.93
CA THR A 171 -12.22 15.05 4.61
C THR A 171 -11.15 15.97 4.08
N ALA A 172 -11.53 17.17 3.65
CA ALA A 172 -10.60 18.21 3.30
C ALA A 172 -10.48 19.21 4.43
N PHE A 173 -9.25 19.51 4.78
CA PHE A 173 -8.87 20.53 5.75
C PHE A 173 -8.22 21.70 5.02
N ASP A 174 -8.34 22.87 5.57
CA ASP A 174 -7.56 24.02 5.17
C ASP A 174 -6.07 23.78 5.50
N SER A 175 -5.18 23.95 4.53
CA SER A 175 -3.76 23.60 4.70
C SER A 175 -3.03 24.49 5.71
N GLY A 176 -3.47 25.73 5.90
CA GLY A 176 -2.86 26.68 6.83
C GLY A 176 -3.35 26.52 8.27
N THR A 177 -4.61 26.13 8.47
CA THR A 177 -5.26 26.14 9.79
C THR A 177 -5.69 24.80 10.32
N GLY A 178 -5.80 23.77 9.46
CA GLY A 178 -6.35 22.46 9.83
C GLY A 178 -7.87 22.45 10.06
N SER A 179 -8.58 23.55 9.79
CA SER A 179 -10.03 23.59 9.90
C SER A 179 -10.69 22.78 8.77
N VAL A 180 -11.79 22.08 9.09
CA VAL A 180 -12.52 21.28 8.09
C VAL A 180 -13.19 22.23 7.08
N ARG A 181 -12.92 22.01 5.81
CA ARG A 181 -13.58 22.69 4.69
C ARG A 181 -14.84 21.96 4.24
N TRP A 182 -14.70 20.68 4.01
CA TRP A 182 -15.80 19.81 3.60
C TRP A 182 -15.50 18.35 3.95
N SER A 183 -16.52 17.51 3.86
CA SER A 183 -16.36 16.07 3.98
C SER A 183 -17.35 15.34 3.07
N TYR A 184 -16.88 14.27 2.44
CA TYR A 184 -17.64 13.39 1.56
C TYR A 184 -17.57 11.96 2.08
N SER A 185 -18.65 11.21 1.98
CA SER A 185 -18.66 9.80 2.36
C SER A 185 -19.55 9.00 1.42
N GLN A 186 -19.15 7.77 1.16
CA GLN A 186 -20.02 6.78 0.51
C GLN A 186 -20.45 5.71 1.50
N PRO A 187 -21.63 5.08 1.29
CA PRO A 187 -22.04 3.94 2.08
C PRO A 187 -20.94 2.86 2.06
N THR A 188 -20.63 2.32 3.23
CA THR A 188 -19.61 1.29 3.40
C THR A 188 -20.19 -0.05 2.96
N SER A 189 -19.44 -0.81 2.17
CA SER A 189 -19.75 -2.23 1.92
C SER A 189 -19.55 -3.01 3.22
N THR A 190 -20.25 -4.14 3.35
CA THR A 190 -20.16 -5.01 4.55
C THR A 190 -18.75 -5.49 4.79
N LEU A 191 -17.98 -5.75 3.72
CA LEU A 191 -16.59 -6.16 3.75
C LEU A 191 -15.79 -5.32 2.75
N THR A 192 -14.65 -4.78 3.18
CA THR A 192 -13.72 -4.00 2.35
C THR A 192 -12.29 -4.40 2.64
N LEU A 193 -11.41 -4.17 1.68
CA LEU A 193 -9.98 -4.31 1.91
C LEU A 193 -9.49 -3.21 2.88
N ARG A 194 -8.67 -3.61 3.85
CA ARG A 194 -7.94 -2.67 4.69
C ARG A 194 -6.65 -2.24 4.00
N THR A 195 -6.79 -1.59 2.85
CA THR A 195 -5.69 -1.05 2.06
C THR A 195 -5.87 0.45 1.84
N GLY A 196 -4.75 1.16 1.65
CA GLY A 196 -4.80 2.57 1.28
C GLY A 196 -5.18 2.72 -0.19
N THR A 197 -6.29 3.40 -0.47
CA THR A 197 -6.59 3.87 -1.83
C THR A 197 -6.23 5.34 -1.90
N GLY A 198 -5.33 5.68 -2.81
CA GLY A 198 -4.84 7.04 -2.95
C GLY A 198 -5.82 7.98 -3.63
N MET A 199 -5.42 9.23 -3.69
CA MET A 199 -6.14 10.34 -4.30
C MET A 199 -5.19 11.09 -5.22
N THR A 200 -5.74 11.75 -6.24
CA THR A 200 -4.95 12.60 -7.15
C THR A 200 -5.72 13.87 -7.48
N PHE A 201 -5.02 15.00 -7.57
CA PHE A 201 -5.57 16.22 -8.10
C PHE A 201 -5.62 16.18 -9.63
N VAL A 202 -6.66 16.77 -10.21
CA VAL A 202 -6.81 16.96 -11.65
C VAL A 202 -7.13 18.43 -11.92
N GLY A 203 -6.36 19.05 -12.80
CA GLY A 203 -6.47 20.48 -13.03
C GLY A 203 -6.53 21.23 -11.69
N ASP A 204 -7.23 22.33 -11.58
CA ASP A 204 -7.29 23.15 -10.35
C ASP A 204 -8.49 22.83 -9.44
N ARG A 205 -9.41 21.99 -9.88
CA ARG A 205 -10.73 21.88 -9.25
C ARG A 205 -11.16 20.49 -8.86
N GLU A 206 -10.42 19.45 -9.26
CA GLU A 206 -10.91 18.09 -9.12
C GLU A 206 -9.98 17.23 -8.28
N ILE A 207 -10.56 16.30 -7.53
CA ILE A 207 -9.87 15.24 -6.81
C ILE A 207 -10.49 13.91 -7.24
N ILE A 208 -9.68 12.99 -7.76
CA ILE A 208 -10.14 11.65 -8.08
C ILE A 208 -9.62 10.66 -7.05
N THR A 209 -10.52 9.79 -6.59
CA THR A 209 -10.19 8.71 -5.65
C THR A 209 -11.03 7.46 -5.94
N GLY A 210 -10.53 6.32 -5.50
CA GLY A 210 -11.25 5.06 -5.60
C GLY A 210 -12.09 4.77 -4.36
N PHE A 211 -13.16 3.99 -4.51
CA PHE A 211 -14.02 3.53 -3.43
C PHE A 211 -14.28 2.03 -3.52
N PRO A 212 -14.75 1.40 -2.42
CA PRO A 212 -15.25 0.04 -2.45
C PRO A 212 -16.35 -0.17 -3.48
N GLY A 213 -16.47 -1.40 -3.97
CA GLY A 213 -17.39 -1.74 -5.05
C GLY A 213 -16.90 -1.28 -6.42
N GLY A 214 -15.59 -1.07 -6.57
CA GLY A 214 -14.92 -0.81 -7.85
C GLY A 214 -15.19 0.56 -8.45
N LYS A 215 -15.50 1.58 -7.65
CA LYS A 215 -15.90 2.90 -8.14
C LYS A 215 -14.76 3.90 -8.12
N LEU A 216 -14.55 4.63 -9.21
CA LEU A 216 -13.84 5.91 -9.23
C LEU A 216 -14.83 7.06 -9.01
N VAL A 217 -14.42 8.03 -8.24
CA VAL A 217 -15.21 9.23 -7.93
C VAL A 217 -14.36 10.46 -8.13
N ALA A 218 -14.86 11.40 -8.92
CA ALA A 218 -14.31 12.75 -8.97
C ALA A 218 -15.11 13.66 -8.04
N LEU A 219 -14.42 14.40 -7.21
CA LEU A 219 -14.97 15.36 -6.28
C LEU A 219 -14.52 16.77 -6.68
N ASP A 220 -15.39 17.75 -6.56
CA ASP A 220 -15.00 19.16 -6.62
C ASP A 220 -14.13 19.49 -5.41
N ALA A 221 -12.92 19.95 -5.64
CA ALA A 221 -11.93 20.20 -4.59
C ALA A 221 -12.36 21.29 -3.59
N ASN A 222 -13.22 22.23 -4.00
CA ASN A 222 -13.65 23.32 -3.15
C ASN A 222 -14.85 22.95 -2.26
N THR A 223 -15.72 22.08 -2.76
CA THR A 223 -17.02 21.78 -2.10
C THR A 223 -17.15 20.33 -1.62
N GLY A 224 -16.33 19.42 -2.14
CA GLY A 224 -16.44 17.98 -1.87
C GLY A 224 -17.62 17.31 -2.58
N ASN A 225 -18.37 18.03 -3.41
CA ASN A 225 -19.48 17.46 -4.16
C ASN A 225 -18.98 16.51 -5.26
N PRO A 226 -19.63 15.37 -5.49
CA PRO A 226 -19.24 14.49 -6.57
C PRO A 226 -19.58 15.13 -7.92
N LEU A 227 -18.59 15.15 -8.82
CA LEU A 227 -18.72 15.58 -10.21
C LEU A 227 -19.20 14.43 -11.09
N TRP A 228 -18.58 13.27 -10.88
CA TRP A 228 -18.99 12.01 -11.52
C TRP A 228 -18.60 10.80 -10.65
N VAL A 229 -19.30 9.69 -10.89
CA VAL A 229 -19.02 8.38 -10.28
C VAL A 229 -19.03 7.34 -11.37
N THR A 230 -17.90 6.62 -11.56
CA THR A 230 -17.75 5.63 -12.61
C THR A 230 -17.36 4.28 -12.04
N PRO A 231 -18.12 3.21 -12.28
CA PRO A 231 -17.68 1.87 -11.92
C PRO A 231 -16.60 1.38 -12.90
N LEU A 232 -15.40 1.07 -12.41
CA LEU A 232 -14.39 0.32 -13.17
C LEU A 232 -14.77 -1.15 -13.26
N SER A 233 -15.39 -1.67 -12.21
CA SER A 233 -15.84 -3.04 -12.11
C SER A 233 -17.05 -3.16 -11.18
N TYR A 234 -17.69 -4.33 -11.20
CA TYR A 234 -18.82 -4.62 -10.35
C TYR A 234 -18.53 -5.83 -9.48
N PRO A 235 -18.98 -5.85 -8.20
CA PRO A 235 -18.87 -7.01 -7.35
C PRO A 235 -19.46 -8.25 -8.00
N LYS A 236 -18.72 -9.36 -8.01
CA LYS A 236 -19.13 -10.66 -8.56
C LYS A 236 -18.99 -11.72 -7.48
N GLY A 237 -19.84 -12.72 -7.48
CA GLY A 237 -19.78 -13.86 -6.56
C GLY A 237 -21.01 -13.99 -5.66
N VAL A 238 -21.07 -15.09 -4.92
CA VAL A 238 -22.19 -15.46 -4.04
C VAL A 238 -21.90 -15.04 -2.60
N THR A 239 -20.66 -15.14 -2.17
CA THR A 239 -20.22 -14.80 -0.81
C THR A 239 -19.76 -13.35 -0.71
N GLU A 240 -19.83 -12.77 0.50
CA GLU A 240 -19.33 -11.42 0.76
C GLU A 240 -17.83 -11.29 0.44
N VAL A 241 -17.03 -12.34 0.66
CA VAL A 241 -15.59 -12.35 0.35
C VAL A 241 -15.34 -12.30 -1.16
N GLU A 242 -16.09 -13.06 -1.95
CA GLU A 242 -16.01 -13.03 -3.42
C GLU A 242 -16.46 -11.68 -3.99
N ARG A 243 -17.31 -10.95 -3.29
CA ARG A 243 -17.85 -9.65 -3.70
C ARG A 243 -16.97 -8.47 -3.32
N VAL A 244 -15.88 -8.71 -2.57
CA VAL A 244 -14.89 -7.64 -2.30
C VAL A 244 -14.28 -7.19 -3.62
N ASN A 245 -14.53 -5.94 -3.97
CA ASN A 245 -14.12 -5.36 -5.23
C ASN A 245 -13.78 -3.89 -5.02
N ASP A 246 -12.62 -3.65 -4.42
CA ASP A 246 -12.20 -2.33 -4.03
C ASP A 246 -11.17 -1.77 -5.04
N VAL A 247 -11.26 -0.49 -5.34
CA VAL A 247 -10.19 0.19 -6.08
C VAL A 247 -8.93 0.19 -5.21
N THR A 248 -7.82 -0.22 -5.78
CA THR A 248 -6.53 -0.35 -5.10
C THR A 248 -5.51 0.62 -5.64
N GLY A 249 -4.58 1.05 -4.79
CA GLY A 249 -3.58 2.05 -5.14
C GLY A 249 -4.18 3.43 -5.44
N SER A 250 -3.40 4.31 -6.04
CA SER A 250 -3.85 5.65 -6.45
C SER A 250 -4.35 5.60 -7.89
N PRO A 251 -5.48 6.25 -8.22
CA PRO A 251 -5.81 6.54 -9.61
C PRO A 251 -4.70 7.38 -10.26
N VAL A 252 -4.33 7.04 -11.48
CA VAL A 252 -3.27 7.72 -12.22
C VAL A 252 -3.87 8.46 -13.41
N VAL A 253 -3.48 9.71 -13.58
CA VAL A 253 -3.97 10.59 -14.65
C VAL A 253 -2.86 10.88 -15.63
N PHE A 254 -3.14 10.69 -16.92
CA PHE A 254 -2.29 11.11 -18.03
C PHE A 254 -3.15 11.70 -19.15
N GLY A 255 -2.91 12.97 -19.50
CA GLY A 255 -3.74 13.68 -20.46
C GLY A 255 -5.21 13.70 -20.05
N ARG A 256 -6.08 13.14 -20.90
CA ARG A 256 -7.53 13.05 -20.64
C ARG A 256 -7.99 11.73 -20.03
N GLN A 257 -7.07 10.87 -19.67
CA GLN A 257 -7.42 9.58 -19.08
C GLN A 257 -7.11 9.55 -17.58
N VAL A 258 -8.00 8.92 -16.82
CA VAL A 258 -7.74 8.44 -15.48
C VAL A 258 -7.85 6.92 -15.47
N CYS A 259 -6.83 6.25 -14.98
CA CYS A 259 -6.79 4.79 -14.91
C CYS A 259 -6.69 4.31 -13.46
N GLY A 260 -7.23 3.12 -13.22
CA GLY A 260 -7.18 2.46 -11.92
C GLY A 260 -7.34 0.95 -12.06
N ALA A 261 -7.07 0.25 -10.97
CA ALA A 261 -7.30 -1.19 -10.88
C ALA A 261 -8.11 -1.53 -9.63
N THR A 262 -8.75 -2.69 -9.65
CA THR A 262 -9.54 -3.18 -8.54
C THR A 262 -9.06 -4.56 -8.10
N PHE A 263 -9.26 -4.85 -6.83
CA PHE A 263 -9.14 -6.21 -6.33
C PHE A 263 -10.33 -7.04 -6.81
N GLN A 264 -10.10 -8.28 -7.25
CA GLN A 264 -11.12 -9.20 -7.77
C GLN A 264 -12.02 -8.59 -8.87
N GLY A 265 -11.46 -7.72 -9.72
CA GLY A 265 -12.27 -7.03 -10.71
C GLY A 265 -11.53 -6.70 -12.01
N ARG A 266 -11.23 -5.44 -12.24
CA ARG A 266 -10.71 -4.94 -13.51
C ARG A 266 -9.59 -3.92 -13.35
N VAL A 267 -8.76 -3.83 -14.37
CA VAL A 267 -8.00 -2.63 -14.71
C VAL A 267 -8.75 -1.89 -15.80
N GLY A 268 -8.82 -0.58 -15.72
CA GLY A 268 -9.53 0.20 -16.74
C GLY A 268 -9.26 1.69 -16.63
N CYS A 269 -9.66 2.41 -17.66
CA CYS A 269 -9.52 3.84 -17.78
C CYS A 269 -10.85 4.51 -18.15
N ALA A 270 -11.01 5.73 -17.69
CA ALA A 270 -12.14 6.60 -17.99
C ALA A 270 -11.65 7.97 -18.47
N ASP A 271 -12.52 8.71 -19.15
CA ASP A 271 -12.28 10.11 -19.46
C ASP A 271 -12.31 10.92 -18.17
N VAL A 272 -11.27 11.68 -17.92
CA VAL A 272 -11.06 12.37 -16.65
C VAL A 272 -12.10 13.45 -16.37
N GLN A 273 -12.65 14.09 -17.41
CA GLN A 273 -13.63 15.17 -17.27
C GLN A 273 -15.07 14.68 -17.09
N THR A 274 -15.41 13.60 -17.82
CA THR A 274 -16.80 13.12 -17.87
C THR A 274 -17.03 11.87 -17.04
N GLY A 275 -15.96 11.16 -16.67
CA GLY A 275 -16.06 9.85 -16.04
C GLY A 275 -16.49 8.73 -16.99
N ASN A 276 -16.71 8.99 -18.28
CA ASN A 276 -17.10 7.94 -19.21
C ASN A 276 -16.01 6.89 -19.34
N GLY A 277 -16.37 5.62 -19.17
CA GLY A 277 -15.44 4.50 -19.35
C GLY A 277 -14.89 4.45 -20.77
N LEU A 278 -13.58 4.34 -20.92
CA LEU A 278 -12.90 4.22 -22.22
C LEU A 278 -12.65 2.75 -22.55
N TRP A 279 -12.06 2.03 -21.62
CA TRP A 279 -11.83 0.58 -21.72
C TRP A 279 -11.67 -0.04 -20.34
N ALA A 280 -11.91 -1.35 -20.23
CA ALA A 280 -11.63 -2.14 -19.03
C ALA A 280 -11.31 -3.59 -19.40
N ARG A 281 -10.43 -4.24 -18.62
CA ARG A 281 -10.02 -5.63 -18.74
C ARG A 281 -10.15 -6.36 -17.42
N GLU A 282 -10.56 -7.62 -17.45
CA GLU A 282 -10.58 -8.48 -16.25
C GLU A 282 -9.16 -8.59 -15.69
N PHE A 283 -8.99 -8.20 -14.44
CA PHE A 283 -7.70 -8.10 -13.79
C PHE A 283 -7.88 -7.88 -12.30
N SER A 284 -7.13 -8.60 -11.49
CA SER A 284 -7.14 -8.39 -10.05
C SER A 284 -5.79 -7.81 -9.61
N SER A 285 -5.81 -6.64 -8.99
CA SER A 285 -4.61 -5.98 -8.46
C SER A 285 -4.81 -5.57 -7.00
N ALA A 286 -3.74 -5.64 -6.21
CA ALA A 286 -3.71 -5.09 -4.85
C ALA A 286 -2.94 -3.75 -4.77
N ASN A 287 -2.24 -3.33 -5.83
CA ASN A 287 -1.23 -2.26 -5.76
C ASN A 287 -1.49 -1.07 -6.69
N GLY A 288 -2.56 -1.12 -7.51
CA GLY A 288 -2.87 -0.04 -8.44
C GLY A 288 -2.08 -0.13 -9.76
N VAL A 289 -1.95 1.01 -10.43
CA VAL A 289 -1.42 1.12 -11.80
C VAL A 289 -0.40 2.25 -11.92
N THR A 290 0.34 2.25 -13.02
CA THR A 290 1.06 3.42 -13.56
C THR A 290 0.66 3.62 -15.01
N GLN A 291 0.82 4.85 -15.53
CA GLN A 291 0.44 5.20 -16.90
C GLN A 291 1.43 6.18 -17.52
N ASP A 292 1.67 6.02 -18.81
CA ASP A 292 2.27 7.04 -19.68
C ASP A 292 1.42 7.19 -20.98
N GLU A 293 1.94 7.86 -21.99
CA GLU A 293 1.22 8.08 -23.27
C GLU A 293 0.86 6.80 -24.04
N ARG A 294 1.58 5.71 -23.79
CA ARG A 294 1.46 4.45 -24.57
C ARG A 294 0.95 3.28 -23.74
N VAL A 295 1.31 3.24 -22.46
CA VAL A 295 1.18 2.05 -21.62
C VAL A 295 0.48 2.36 -20.32
N VAL A 296 -0.44 1.49 -19.93
CA VAL A 296 -0.90 1.33 -18.56
C VAL A 296 -0.28 0.05 -18.02
N ALA A 297 0.59 0.15 -17.02
CA ALA A 297 1.19 -1.03 -16.39
C ALA A 297 0.57 -1.30 -15.03
N ALA A 298 0.37 -2.58 -14.71
CA ALA A 298 -0.21 -3.05 -13.47
C ALA A 298 0.45 -4.36 -13.00
N VAL A 299 0.37 -4.63 -11.70
CA VAL A 299 0.80 -5.88 -11.09
C VAL A 299 -0.45 -6.63 -10.62
N ASN A 300 -0.62 -7.89 -11.04
CA ASN A 300 -1.73 -8.68 -10.56
C ASN A 300 -1.47 -9.25 -9.15
N THR A 301 -2.50 -9.79 -8.54
CA THR A 301 -2.44 -10.37 -7.18
C THR A 301 -1.43 -11.49 -7.02
N ASP A 302 -1.07 -12.18 -8.11
CA ASP A 302 -0.05 -13.24 -8.11
C ASP A 302 1.38 -12.70 -8.28
N GLY A 303 1.53 -11.39 -8.60
CA GLY A 303 2.83 -10.76 -8.83
C GLY A 303 3.31 -10.82 -10.28
N ALA A 304 2.44 -11.12 -11.26
CA ALA A 304 2.78 -10.94 -12.66
C ALA A 304 2.59 -9.46 -13.05
N VAL A 305 3.53 -8.94 -13.84
CA VAL A 305 3.50 -7.56 -14.35
C VAL A 305 2.90 -7.57 -15.75
N TYR A 306 1.93 -6.70 -15.97
CA TYR A 306 1.25 -6.54 -17.26
C TYR A 306 1.43 -5.13 -17.77
N ALA A 307 1.48 -5.00 -19.09
CA ALA A 307 1.32 -3.74 -19.80
C ALA A 307 0.15 -3.84 -20.77
N PHE A 308 -0.69 -2.83 -20.70
CA PHE A 308 -1.84 -2.64 -21.59
C PHE A 308 -1.62 -1.41 -22.45
N ASN A 309 -2.11 -1.45 -23.68
CA ASN A 309 -2.14 -0.27 -24.55
C ASN A 309 -3.04 0.80 -23.90
N ALA A 310 -2.53 2.01 -23.73
CA ALA A 310 -3.25 3.09 -23.07
C ALA A 310 -4.53 3.50 -23.82
N ALA A 311 -4.57 3.35 -25.15
CA ALA A 311 -5.70 3.77 -25.97
C ALA A 311 -6.91 2.82 -25.90
N ASP A 312 -6.67 1.49 -25.88
CA ASP A 312 -7.74 0.50 -26.03
C ASP A 312 -7.71 -0.63 -24.99
N GLY A 313 -6.68 -0.65 -24.12
CA GLY A 313 -6.53 -1.67 -23.09
C GLY A 313 -6.14 -3.06 -23.61
N SER A 314 -5.72 -3.22 -24.87
CA SER A 314 -5.18 -4.49 -25.37
C SER A 314 -3.89 -4.83 -24.63
N THR A 315 -3.68 -6.10 -24.30
CA THR A 315 -2.46 -6.54 -23.62
C THR A 315 -1.29 -6.46 -24.58
N LEU A 316 -0.27 -5.66 -24.24
CA LEU A 316 0.96 -5.54 -24.99
C LEU A 316 1.94 -6.65 -24.61
N TRP A 317 2.13 -6.87 -23.32
CA TRP A 317 2.98 -7.92 -22.79
C TRP A 317 2.60 -8.30 -21.35
N GLN A 318 3.10 -9.47 -20.94
CA GLN A 318 3.00 -9.99 -19.58
C GLN A 318 4.35 -10.58 -19.17
N ASN A 319 4.78 -10.31 -17.93
CA ASN A 319 5.94 -10.95 -17.33
C ASN A 319 5.51 -11.63 -16.02
N ASP A 320 5.59 -12.96 -15.97
CA ASP A 320 5.19 -13.79 -14.82
C ASP A 320 6.37 -14.32 -13.99
N LYS A 321 7.60 -13.88 -14.30
CA LYS A 321 8.83 -14.34 -13.63
C LYS A 321 9.04 -13.76 -12.24
N LEU A 322 8.14 -12.87 -11.80
CA LEU A 322 8.14 -12.26 -10.46
C LEU A 322 6.96 -12.70 -9.60
N LYS A 323 6.25 -13.77 -9.95
CA LYS A 323 5.11 -14.26 -9.17
C LYS A 323 5.49 -14.55 -7.72
N TYR A 324 4.55 -14.23 -6.82
CA TYR A 324 4.62 -14.47 -5.37
C TYR A 324 5.77 -13.74 -4.65
N ARG A 325 6.28 -12.65 -5.24
CA ARG A 325 7.33 -11.83 -4.66
C ARG A 325 6.81 -10.57 -3.95
N ASP A 326 5.49 -10.41 -3.81
CA ASP A 326 4.83 -9.24 -3.19
C ASP A 326 5.37 -7.93 -3.77
N LEU A 327 5.10 -7.70 -5.04
CA LEU A 327 5.61 -6.54 -5.76
C LEU A 327 4.96 -5.24 -5.26
N SER A 328 5.70 -4.13 -5.33
CA SER A 328 5.16 -2.79 -5.18
C SER A 328 4.25 -2.40 -6.35
N ALA A 329 3.52 -1.29 -6.22
CA ALA A 329 2.93 -0.62 -7.38
C ALA A 329 4.03 -0.29 -8.42
N PRO A 330 3.75 -0.42 -9.71
CA PRO A 330 4.73 -0.13 -10.76
C PRO A 330 4.90 1.38 -10.96
N LEU A 331 6.08 1.78 -11.45
CA LEU A 331 6.35 3.12 -11.94
C LEU A 331 6.77 3.04 -13.41
N SER A 332 6.09 3.77 -14.29
CA SER A 332 6.56 4.00 -15.67
C SER A 332 7.64 5.09 -15.66
N LEU A 333 8.80 4.78 -16.23
CA LEU A 333 9.96 5.66 -16.27
C LEU A 333 10.59 5.62 -17.65
N GLY A 334 10.04 6.40 -18.58
CA GLY A 334 10.52 6.46 -19.96
C GLY A 334 10.45 5.11 -20.68
N ARG A 335 11.60 4.43 -20.84
CA ARG A 335 11.68 3.13 -21.53
C ARG A 335 11.50 1.92 -20.61
N VAL A 336 11.30 2.13 -19.33
CA VAL A 336 11.23 1.05 -18.34
C VAL A 336 9.99 1.14 -17.48
N VAL A 337 9.52 -0.01 -17.00
CA VAL A 337 8.59 -0.16 -15.88
C VAL A 337 9.39 -0.67 -14.69
N VAL A 338 9.31 0.03 -13.57
CA VAL A 338 10.07 -0.28 -12.36
C VAL A 338 9.13 -0.84 -11.31
N VAL A 339 9.51 -1.97 -10.69
CA VAL A 339 8.79 -2.56 -9.55
C VAL A 339 9.79 -3.01 -8.48
N GLY A 340 9.43 -2.82 -7.23
CA GLY A 340 10.17 -3.38 -6.10
C GLY A 340 9.56 -4.69 -5.61
N ASP A 341 10.31 -5.50 -4.86
CA ASP A 341 9.80 -6.73 -4.26
C ASP A 341 10.09 -6.84 -2.75
N LYS A 342 9.41 -7.77 -2.10
CA LYS A 342 9.53 -8.02 -0.65
C LYS A 342 10.91 -8.56 -0.26
N GLN A 343 11.63 -9.17 -1.20
CA GLN A 343 12.98 -9.66 -0.97
C GLN A 343 14.04 -8.56 -1.12
N GLY A 344 13.63 -7.32 -1.43
CA GLY A 344 14.51 -6.16 -1.53
C GLY A 344 15.21 -6.05 -2.87
N TYR A 345 14.57 -6.47 -3.94
CA TYR A 345 15.05 -6.21 -5.29
C TYR A 345 14.22 -5.13 -5.96
N LEU A 346 14.87 -4.29 -6.73
CA LEU A 346 14.28 -3.36 -7.65
C LEU A 346 14.49 -3.89 -9.07
N HIS A 347 13.42 -4.14 -9.79
CA HIS A 347 13.42 -4.72 -11.12
C HIS A 347 13.06 -3.66 -12.15
N PHE A 348 13.82 -3.61 -13.23
CA PHE A 348 13.60 -2.72 -14.38
C PHE A 348 13.22 -3.59 -15.56
N LEU A 349 11.99 -3.45 -16.03
CA LEU A 349 11.44 -4.17 -17.16
C LEU A 349 11.35 -3.23 -18.36
N SER A 350 11.63 -3.74 -19.55
CA SER A 350 11.40 -3.00 -20.80
C SER A 350 9.92 -2.61 -20.93
N ARG A 351 9.63 -1.34 -21.14
CA ARG A 351 8.26 -0.86 -21.40
C ARG A 351 7.65 -1.49 -22.65
N ASP A 352 8.47 -1.83 -23.63
CA ASP A 352 8.00 -2.29 -24.93
C ASP A 352 7.66 -3.79 -24.97
N ASN A 353 8.39 -4.64 -24.21
CA ASN A 353 8.22 -6.10 -24.28
C ASN A 353 8.25 -6.83 -22.92
N GLY A 354 8.44 -6.09 -21.80
CA GLY A 354 8.45 -6.66 -20.46
C GLY A 354 9.69 -7.48 -20.09
N GLU A 355 10.74 -7.49 -20.91
CA GLU A 355 12.01 -8.16 -20.58
C GLU A 355 12.77 -7.42 -19.49
N PHE A 356 13.52 -8.18 -18.66
CA PHE A 356 14.38 -7.56 -17.65
C PHE A 356 15.56 -6.84 -18.29
N LEU A 357 15.71 -5.56 -17.98
CA LEU A 357 16.84 -4.73 -18.41
C LEU A 357 17.89 -4.56 -17.31
N ALA A 358 17.45 -4.50 -16.05
CA ALA A 358 18.34 -4.41 -14.89
C ALA A 358 17.65 -4.94 -13.62
N ARG A 359 18.47 -5.22 -12.63
CA ARG A 359 18.04 -5.58 -11.28
C ARG A 359 19.03 -5.03 -10.27
N VAL A 360 18.52 -4.39 -9.21
CA VAL A 360 19.33 -3.85 -8.12
C VAL A 360 18.89 -4.47 -6.81
N LYS A 361 19.85 -4.93 -5.98
CA LYS A 361 19.59 -5.41 -4.62
C LYS A 361 19.65 -4.25 -3.64
N LEU A 362 18.65 -4.13 -2.76
CA LEU A 362 18.56 -3.16 -1.68
C LEU A 362 18.63 -3.85 -0.32
N SER A 363 18.75 -3.06 0.75
CA SER A 363 18.89 -3.57 2.11
C SER A 363 17.60 -4.21 2.66
N GLY A 364 16.45 -3.73 2.21
CA GLY A 364 15.14 -4.13 2.74
C GLY A 364 14.08 -4.26 1.66
N ALA A 365 12.93 -4.82 2.04
CA ALA A 365 11.76 -4.96 1.18
C ALA A 365 11.31 -3.62 0.60
N VAL A 366 10.91 -3.62 -0.67
CA VAL A 366 10.30 -2.47 -1.36
C VAL A 366 8.83 -2.74 -1.53
N SER A 367 8.00 -2.18 -0.66
CA SER A 367 6.53 -2.32 -0.71
C SER A 367 5.84 -1.04 -1.21
N ALA A 368 6.50 0.10 -1.06
CA ALA A 368 6.00 1.37 -1.54
C ALA A 368 6.33 1.56 -3.03
N GLN A 369 5.46 2.27 -3.74
CA GLN A 369 5.71 2.65 -5.12
C GLN A 369 6.99 3.50 -5.21
N PRO A 370 7.93 3.16 -6.10
CA PRO A 370 9.01 4.07 -6.48
C PRO A 370 8.47 5.37 -7.04
N ILE A 371 9.19 6.47 -6.86
CA ILE A 371 8.80 7.78 -7.40
C ILE A 371 9.93 8.39 -8.23
N LEU A 372 9.58 9.37 -9.06
CA LEU A 372 10.54 10.21 -9.78
C LEU A 372 10.57 11.60 -9.16
N ALA A 373 11.75 12.08 -8.77
CA ALA A 373 12.01 13.43 -8.31
C ALA A 373 13.02 14.09 -9.26
N GLY A 374 12.54 14.98 -10.13
CA GLY A 374 13.36 15.48 -11.24
C GLY A 374 13.84 14.33 -12.14
N GLN A 375 15.13 14.05 -12.16
CA GLN A 375 15.74 12.93 -12.91
C GLN A 375 16.12 11.74 -11.99
N THR A 376 15.87 11.86 -10.70
CA THR A 376 16.26 10.85 -9.70
C THR A 376 15.08 9.92 -9.41
N LEU A 377 15.28 8.63 -9.67
CA LEU A 377 14.38 7.58 -9.19
C LEU A 377 14.61 7.38 -7.69
N VAL A 378 13.58 7.58 -6.89
CA VAL A 378 13.66 7.47 -5.43
C VAL A 378 12.87 6.27 -4.95
N VAL A 379 13.48 5.47 -4.09
CA VAL A 379 12.91 4.25 -3.53
C VAL A 379 13.09 4.24 -2.02
N GLN A 380 12.02 4.01 -1.29
CA GLN A 380 12.07 3.79 0.16
C GLN A 380 11.87 2.30 0.46
N THR A 381 12.74 1.75 1.30
CA THR A 381 12.64 0.36 1.77
C THR A 381 11.98 0.29 3.15
N ARG A 382 11.43 -0.87 3.51
CA ARG A 382 10.74 -1.06 4.79
C ARG A 382 11.63 -0.96 6.03
N ASP A 383 12.93 -1.15 5.88
CA ASP A 383 13.91 -0.93 6.94
C ASP A 383 14.24 0.55 7.18
N GLY A 384 13.69 1.46 6.33
CA GLY A 384 13.76 2.91 6.49
C GLY A 384 14.87 3.60 5.70
N ASN A 385 15.54 2.89 4.80
CA ASN A 385 16.49 3.51 3.89
C ASN A 385 15.77 4.10 2.67
N ILE A 386 16.29 5.22 2.20
CA ILE A 386 15.84 5.94 1.01
C ILE A 386 17.01 5.96 0.04
N TYR A 387 16.77 5.55 -1.18
CA TYR A 387 17.80 5.46 -2.23
C TYR A 387 17.44 6.37 -3.38
N GLY A 388 18.44 7.10 -3.89
CA GLY A 388 18.38 7.81 -5.15
C GLY A 388 19.16 7.08 -6.23
N PHE A 389 18.55 6.89 -7.39
CA PHE A 389 19.15 6.23 -8.56
C PHE A 389 19.02 7.09 -9.80
N ARG A 390 19.98 6.94 -10.72
CA ARG A 390 19.89 7.42 -12.11
C ARG A 390 20.08 6.24 -13.05
N PRO A 391 19.00 5.78 -13.70
CA PRO A 391 19.09 4.84 -14.82
C PRO A 391 19.68 5.56 -16.05
N GLU A 392 20.70 4.95 -16.67
CA GLU A 392 21.41 5.46 -17.86
C GLU A 392 21.29 4.54 -19.06
#